data_bac103d99024c571e15bfc1d4c8c589c
#
_entry.id   bac103d99024c571e15bfc1d4c8c589c
#
_cell.length_a   1.000
_cell.length_b   1.000
_cell.length_c   1.000
_cell.angle_alpha   90.00
_cell.angle_beta   90.00
_cell.angle_gamma   90.00
#
_symmetry.space_group_name_H-M   'P 1'
#
loop_
_entity.id
_entity.type
_entity.pdbx_description
1 polymer ?
#
loop_
_entity_poly.entity_id
_entity_poly.type
_entity_poly.pdbx_seq_one_letter_code
_entity_poly.pdbx_strand_id
1 'polypeptide(L)'
;RDRNNAMTNLNNALQDKTETLNSINFTDADQAKKDAYTNAVSHAEGILSKANGSNASQTEVEQAMQRVNAAKQALNGNDNLANAKQQAKQQLANLTHINDAQKQSFESQITQAPLVTDVTTINQKAQTLDHAMELLRNSVADNQTTLASEDYHDATAQRQNDYNQAVTAANNIINQTTSPTMNPDDVNRATTQVNNTKVALDGDENLVAAKQQANNRLCLLYTSPSP
;
A
#
# COMPACT_ATOMS: atom_id res chain seq x y z
N ARG A 1 4.04 -19.74 -55.80
CA ARG A 1 3.42 -18.41 -55.69
C ARG A 1 2.63 -18.27 -54.39
N ASP A 2 1.72 -19.21 -54.12
CA ASP A 2 0.91 -19.19 -52.88
C ASP A 2 1.76 -19.43 -51.64
N ARG A 3 2.81 -20.25 -51.73
CA ARG A 3 3.78 -20.47 -50.67
C ARG A 3 4.54 -19.19 -50.36
N ASN A 4 4.94 -18.43 -51.37
CA ASN A 4 5.65 -17.15 -51.16
C ASN A 4 4.75 -16.12 -50.49
N ASN A 5 3.45 -16.10 -50.83
CA ASN A 5 2.48 -15.24 -50.15
C ASN A 5 2.31 -15.64 -48.66
N ALA A 6 2.23 -16.95 -48.41
CA ALA A 6 2.15 -17.47 -47.02
C ALA A 6 3.40 -17.12 -46.23
N MET A 7 4.59 -17.21 -46.84
CA MET A 7 5.86 -16.80 -46.20
C MET A 7 5.89 -15.32 -45.88
N THR A 8 5.42 -14.48 -46.79
CA THR A 8 5.31 -13.04 -46.57
C THR A 8 4.38 -12.73 -45.41
N ASN A 9 3.23 -13.39 -45.36
CA ASN A 9 2.25 -13.22 -44.29
C ASN A 9 2.80 -13.68 -42.95
N LEU A 10 3.55 -14.78 -42.91
CA LEU A 10 4.21 -15.26 -41.69
C LEU A 10 5.24 -14.25 -41.21
N ASN A 11 6.08 -13.74 -42.10
CA ASN A 11 7.07 -12.73 -41.76
C ASN A 11 6.40 -11.46 -41.21
N ASN A 12 5.30 -11.04 -41.84
CA ASN A 12 4.53 -9.90 -41.38
C ASN A 12 3.96 -10.11 -39.95
N ALA A 13 3.51 -11.34 -39.66
CA ALA A 13 2.98 -11.68 -38.33
C ALA A 13 4.04 -11.60 -37.23
N LEU A 14 5.33 -11.71 -37.58
CA LEU A 14 6.44 -11.66 -36.65
C LEU A 14 7.05 -10.24 -36.50
N GLN A 15 6.64 -9.28 -37.33
CA GLN A 15 7.25 -7.94 -37.33
C GLN A 15 7.08 -7.22 -36.03
N ASP A 16 5.98 -7.43 -35.31
CA ASP A 16 5.69 -6.78 -34.04
C ASP A 16 6.14 -7.59 -32.82
N LYS A 17 7.00 -8.60 -33.00
CA LYS A 17 7.47 -9.47 -31.92
C LYS A 17 8.09 -8.66 -30.77
N THR A 18 9.01 -7.77 -31.07
CA THR A 18 9.69 -6.95 -30.05
C THR A 18 8.72 -6.08 -29.30
N GLU A 19 7.81 -5.43 -30.02
CA GLU A 19 6.77 -4.60 -29.44
C GLU A 19 5.85 -5.43 -28.51
N THR A 20 5.43 -6.61 -28.98
CA THR A 20 4.57 -7.50 -28.20
C THR A 20 5.26 -7.96 -26.92
N LEU A 21 6.51 -8.41 -27.01
CA LEU A 21 7.27 -8.89 -25.84
C LEU A 21 7.49 -7.78 -24.78
N ASN A 22 7.51 -6.52 -25.19
CA ASN A 22 7.68 -5.38 -24.30
C ASN A 22 6.34 -4.82 -23.81
N SER A 23 5.23 -5.30 -24.33
CA SER A 23 3.90 -4.82 -23.95
C SER A 23 3.47 -5.38 -22.61
N ILE A 24 2.65 -4.61 -21.89
CA ILE A 24 2.02 -5.05 -20.64
C ILE A 24 1.12 -6.26 -20.92
N ASN A 25 0.46 -6.28 -22.09
CA ASN A 25 -0.41 -7.39 -22.45
C ASN A 25 0.33 -8.74 -22.53
N PHE A 26 1.64 -8.71 -22.82
CA PHE A 26 2.51 -9.88 -22.72
C PHE A 26 3.08 -10.05 -21.32
N THR A 27 3.71 -9.01 -20.76
CA THR A 27 4.47 -9.15 -19.52
C THR A 27 3.59 -9.51 -18.32
N ASP A 28 2.35 -9.04 -18.28
CA ASP A 28 1.39 -9.34 -17.21
C ASP A 28 0.42 -10.47 -17.56
N ALA A 29 0.60 -11.12 -18.72
CA ALA A 29 -0.23 -12.27 -19.09
C ALA A 29 0.05 -13.48 -18.20
N ASP A 30 -0.92 -14.40 -18.16
CA ASP A 30 -0.72 -15.71 -17.55
C ASP A 30 0.48 -16.40 -18.19
N GLN A 31 1.28 -17.11 -17.38
CA GLN A 31 2.51 -17.73 -17.86
C GLN A 31 2.26 -18.69 -19.02
N ALA A 32 1.17 -19.48 -18.97
CA ALA A 32 0.82 -20.40 -20.05
C ALA A 32 0.57 -19.66 -21.37
N LYS A 33 0.00 -18.48 -21.32
CA LYS A 33 -0.28 -17.65 -22.50
C LYS A 33 0.99 -17.00 -23.04
N LYS A 34 1.90 -16.57 -22.18
CA LYS A 34 3.25 -16.12 -22.58
C LYS A 34 4.00 -17.23 -23.29
N ASP A 35 4.01 -18.40 -22.70
CA ASP A 35 4.70 -19.57 -23.28
C ASP A 35 4.11 -19.96 -24.62
N ALA A 36 2.79 -19.94 -24.75
CA ALA A 36 2.12 -20.25 -26.03
C ALA A 36 2.56 -19.28 -27.13
N TYR A 37 2.65 -17.98 -26.81
CA TYR A 37 3.12 -16.97 -27.76
C TYR A 37 4.60 -17.17 -28.11
N THR A 38 5.48 -17.29 -27.12
CA THR A 38 6.92 -17.45 -27.38
C THR A 38 7.22 -18.74 -28.12
N ASN A 39 6.51 -19.83 -27.82
CA ASN A 39 6.66 -21.09 -28.51
C ASN A 39 6.16 -21.00 -29.98
N ALA A 40 5.03 -20.33 -30.19
CA ALA A 40 4.50 -20.11 -31.55
C ALA A 40 5.47 -19.28 -32.39
N VAL A 41 6.04 -18.24 -31.83
CA VAL A 41 7.03 -17.36 -32.48
C VAL A 41 8.30 -18.15 -32.80
N SER A 42 8.83 -18.93 -31.85
CA SER A 42 10.03 -19.74 -32.09
C SER A 42 9.81 -20.78 -33.20
N HIS A 43 8.65 -21.42 -33.21
CA HIS A 43 8.29 -22.37 -34.25
C HIS A 43 8.21 -21.69 -35.63
N ALA A 44 7.58 -20.51 -35.67
CA ALA A 44 7.46 -19.74 -36.94
C ALA A 44 8.83 -19.27 -37.44
N GLU A 45 9.69 -18.80 -36.56
CA GLU A 45 11.07 -18.38 -36.88
C GLU A 45 11.87 -19.57 -37.43
N GLY A 46 11.70 -20.76 -36.85
CA GLY A 46 12.30 -21.99 -37.33
C GLY A 46 11.85 -22.35 -38.75
N ILE A 47 10.57 -22.17 -39.04
CA ILE A 47 10.03 -22.41 -40.41
C ILE A 47 10.62 -21.40 -41.39
N LEU A 48 10.69 -20.11 -41.03
CA LEU A 48 11.28 -19.08 -41.89
C LEU A 48 12.77 -19.37 -42.19
N SER A 49 13.51 -19.79 -41.17
CA SER A 49 14.92 -20.13 -41.31
C SER A 49 15.16 -21.35 -42.22
N LYS A 50 14.33 -22.40 -42.06
CA LYS A 50 14.40 -23.61 -42.87
C LYS A 50 13.84 -23.40 -44.29
N ALA A 51 12.89 -22.51 -44.45
CA ALA A 51 12.23 -22.26 -45.70
C ALA A 51 13.12 -21.55 -46.73
N ASN A 52 14.11 -20.82 -46.30
CA ASN A 52 15.17 -20.35 -47.18
C ASN A 52 15.93 -21.56 -47.82
N GLY A 53 15.73 -22.74 -47.23
CA GLY A 53 16.31 -23.99 -47.69
C GLY A 53 15.36 -25.07 -48.19
N SER A 54 14.03 -24.95 -48.12
CA SER A 54 13.17 -25.74 -49.01
C SER A 54 12.00 -26.60 -48.51
N ASN A 55 11.75 -26.90 -47.24
CA ASN A 55 10.85 -28.04 -47.00
C ASN A 55 9.49 -27.75 -46.34
N ALA A 56 9.22 -26.50 -45.94
CA ALA A 56 7.90 -26.19 -45.37
C ALA A 56 6.84 -26.06 -46.46
N SER A 57 5.74 -26.76 -46.29
CA SER A 57 4.59 -26.63 -47.21
C SER A 57 3.84 -25.33 -46.92
N GLN A 58 3.05 -24.88 -47.90
CA GLN A 58 2.15 -23.73 -47.72
C GLN A 58 1.26 -23.91 -46.50
N THR A 59 0.71 -25.09 -46.28
CA THR A 59 -0.15 -25.41 -45.13
C THR A 59 0.58 -25.24 -43.80
N GLU A 60 1.82 -25.72 -43.70
CA GLU A 60 2.64 -25.56 -42.49
C GLU A 60 2.92 -24.09 -42.19
N VAL A 61 3.23 -23.29 -43.20
CA VAL A 61 3.49 -21.85 -43.06
C VAL A 61 2.23 -21.13 -42.60
N GLU A 62 1.09 -21.42 -43.19
CA GLU A 62 -0.20 -20.82 -42.80
C GLU A 62 -0.60 -21.20 -41.38
N GLN A 63 -0.41 -22.44 -40.97
CA GLN A 63 -0.69 -22.91 -39.64
C GLN A 63 0.21 -22.21 -38.61
N ALA A 64 1.50 -22.02 -38.92
CA ALA A 64 2.43 -21.31 -38.05
C ALA A 64 1.98 -19.85 -37.86
N MET A 65 1.56 -19.18 -38.92
CA MET A 65 1.03 -17.80 -38.84
C MET A 65 -0.22 -17.74 -37.97
N GLN A 66 -1.16 -18.65 -38.21
CA GLN A 66 -2.40 -18.71 -37.42
C GLN A 66 -2.12 -18.95 -35.97
N ARG A 67 -1.14 -19.80 -35.64
CA ARG A 67 -0.73 -20.10 -34.28
C ARG A 67 -0.14 -18.87 -33.61
N VAL A 68 0.73 -18.10 -34.25
CA VAL A 68 1.29 -16.85 -33.73
C VAL A 68 0.17 -15.85 -33.47
N ASN A 69 -0.70 -15.63 -34.43
CA ASN A 69 -1.80 -14.67 -34.32
C ASN A 69 -2.77 -15.04 -33.18
N ALA A 70 -3.13 -16.32 -33.09
CA ALA A 70 -4.02 -16.82 -32.05
C ALA A 70 -3.40 -16.66 -30.65
N ALA A 71 -2.11 -17.00 -30.49
CA ALA A 71 -1.41 -16.87 -29.24
C ALA A 71 -1.26 -15.40 -28.84
N LYS A 72 -1.01 -14.49 -29.79
CA LYS A 72 -0.96 -13.05 -29.52
C LYS A 72 -2.31 -12.54 -29.06
N GLN A 73 -3.39 -12.90 -29.73
CA GLN A 73 -4.74 -12.47 -29.33
C GLN A 73 -5.18 -13.04 -27.98
N ALA A 74 -4.65 -14.19 -27.60
CA ALA A 74 -4.97 -14.82 -26.33
C ALA A 74 -4.24 -14.19 -25.14
N LEU A 75 -3.23 -13.34 -25.38
CA LEU A 75 -2.53 -12.63 -24.29
C LEU A 75 -3.52 -11.81 -23.47
N ASN A 76 -3.42 -11.92 -22.16
CA ASN A 76 -4.41 -11.34 -21.25
C ASN A 76 -3.79 -10.42 -20.18
N GLY A 77 -2.60 -9.89 -20.42
CA GLY A 77 -1.94 -9.03 -19.44
C GLY A 77 -2.71 -7.75 -19.15
N ASN A 78 -3.31 -7.14 -20.17
CA ASN A 78 -4.14 -5.93 -19.97
C ASN A 78 -5.36 -6.24 -19.12
N ASP A 79 -6.00 -7.39 -19.36
CA ASP A 79 -7.16 -7.82 -18.56
C ASP A 79 -6.73 -8.13 -17.13
N ASN A 80 -5.60 -8.81 -16.95
CA ASN A 80 -5.07 -9.09 -15.62
C ASN A 80 -4.79 -7.81 -14.84
N LEU A 81 -4.21 -6.80 -15.48
CA LEU A 81 -3.97 -5.50 -14.86
C LEU A 81 -5.28 -4.82 -14.47
N ALA A 82 -6.26 -4.79 -15.36
CA ALA A 82 -7.56 -4.19 -15.09
C ALA A 82 -8.27 -4.90 -13.92
N ASN A 83 -8.23 -6.24 -13.90
CA ASN A 83 -8.83 -7.03 -12.82
C ASN A 83 -8.10 -6.82 -11.50
N ALA A 84 -6.78 -6.75 -11.51
CA ALA A 84 -5.98 -6.48 -10.31
C ALA A 84 -6.34 -5.10 -9.72
N LYS A 85 -6.47 -4.08 -10.57
CA LYS A 85 -6.87 -2.74 -10.14
C LYS A 85 -8.27 -2.73 -9.53
N GLN A 86 -9.21 -3.43 -10.14
CA GLN A 86 -10.57 -3.53 -9.62
C GLN A 86 -10.60 -4.20 -8.25
N GLN A 87 -9.91 -5.32 -8.09
CA GLN A 87 -9.82 -6.02 -6.81
C GLN A 87 -9.13 -5.18 -5.74
N ALA A 88 -8.04 -4.49 -6.09
CA ALA A 88 -7.32 -3.63 -5.18
C ALA A 88 -8.20 -2.47 -4.70
N LYS A 89 -8.99 -1.86 -5.59
CA LYS A 89 -9.93 -0.79 -5.22
C LYS A 89 -11.03 -1.28 -4.29
N GLN A 90 -11.51 -2.51 -4.50
CA GLN A 90 -12.50 -3.13 -3.60
C GLN A 90 -11.90 -3.37 -2.21
N GLN A 91 -10.68 -3.88 -2.13
CA GLN A 91 -9.98 -4.08 -0.86
C GLN A 91 -9.71 -2.75 -0.16
N LEU A 92 -9.31 -1.73 -0.92
CA LEU A 92 -9.11 -0.38 -0.40
C LEU A 92 -10.39 0.19 0.22
N ALA A 93 -11.53 -0.01 -0.43
CA ALA A 93 -12.82 0.45 0.05
C ALA A 93 -13.21 -0.20 1.39
N ASN A 94 -12.73 -1.40 1.67
CA ASN A 94 -12.99 -2.13 2.91
C ASN A 94 -12.08 -1.73 4.06
N LEU A 95 -11.03 -0.95 3.84
CA LEU A 95 -10.17 -0.44 4.89
C LEU A 95 -10.92 0.63 5.69
N THR A 96 -10.92 0.50 7.01
CA THR A 96 -11.77 1.32 7.88
C THR A 96 -11.02 2.36 8.70
N HIS A 97 -9.69 2.34 8.71
CA HIS A 97 -8.89 3.19 9.58
C HIS A 97 -8.21 4.34 8.87
N ILE A 98 -7.86 4.19 7.59
CA ILE A 98 -7.34 5.31 6.79
C ILE A 98 -8.47 6.34 6.56
N ASN A 99 -8.09 7.62 6.44
CA ASN A 99 -9.06 8.67 6.15
C ASN A 99 -9.37 8.75 4.65
N ASP A 100 -10.36 9.55 4.28
CA ASP A 100 -10.81 9.66 2.90
C ASP A 100 -9.71 10.20 1.98
N ALA A 101 -8.91 11.17 2.44
CA ALA A 101 -7.82 11.72 1.65
C ALA A 101 -6.74 10.66 1.36
N GLN A 102 -6.42 9.81 2.34
CA GLN A 102 -5.49 8.69 2.15
C GLN A 102 -6.05 7.67 1.17
N LYS A 103 -7.35 7.34 1.28
CA LYS A 103 -8.03 6.43 0.32
C LYS A 103 -7.97 6.97 -1.09
N GLN A 104 -8.27 8.26 -1.28
CA GLN A 104 -8.24 8.89 -2.59
C GLN A 104 -6.84 8.86 -3.21
N SER A 105 -5.80 9.06 -2.40
CA SER A 105 -4.42 8.97 -2.85
C SER A 105 -4.09 7.56 -3.35
N PHE A 106 -4.44 6.53 -2.58
CA PHE A 106 -4.21 5.15 -3.00
C PHE A 106 -5.03 4.77 -4.22
N GLU A 107 -6.28 5.22 -4.30
CA GLU A 107 -7.14 4.96 -5.45
C GLU A 107 -6.53 5.52 -6.74
N SER A 108 -6.02 6.74 -6.67
CA SER A 108 -5.31 7.37 -7.79
C SER A 108 -4.05 6.58 -8.17
N GLN A 109 -3.26 6.14 -7.19
CA GLN A 109 -2.06 5.34 -7.43
C GLN A 109 -2.41 4.01 -8.10
N ILE A 110 -3.47 3.34 -7.66
CA ILE A 110 -3.95 2.09 -8.27
C ILE A 110 -4.37 2.34 -9.72
N THR A 111 -5.14 3.38 -9.97
CA THR A 111 -5.58 3.74 -11.32
C THR A 111 -4.41 3.95 -12.26
N GLN A 112 -3.34 4.57 -11.79
CA GLN A 112 -2.16 4.92 -12.59
C GLN A 112 -1.09 3.84 -12.62
N ALA A 113 -1.24 2.77 -11.86
CA ALA A 113 -0.24 1.72 -11.77
C ALA A 113 -0.01 1.07 -13.16
N PRO A 114 1.25 0.97 -13.60
CA PRO A 114 1.54 0.43 -14.93
C PRO A 114 1.55 -1.10 -15.00
N LEU A 115 1.76 -1.80 -13.88
CA LEU A 115 1.93 -3.25 -13.82
C LEU A 115 1.13 -3.85 -12.67
N VAL A 116 0.78 -5.13 -12.78
CA VAL A 116 0.13 -5.90 -11.70
C VAL A 116 0.97 -5.86 -10.41
N THR A 117 2.29 -5.99 -10.52
CA THR A 117 3.19 -5.94 -9.35
C THR A 117 3.11 -4.60 -8.64
N ASP A 118 2.94 -3.49 -9.36
CA ASP A 118 2.77 -2.16 -8.77
C ASP A 118 1.44 -2.07 -8.02
N VAL A 119 0.38 -2.65 -8.57
CA VAL A 119 -0.94 -2.71 -7.91
C VAL A 119 -0.83 -3.46 -6.58
N THR A 120 -0.14 -4.60 -6.57
CA THR A 120 0.09 -5.39 -5.37
C THR A 120 0.86 -4.60 -4.31
N THR A 121 1.92 -3.91 -4.72
CA THR A 121 2.73 -3.07 -3.82
C THR A 121 1.90 -1.95 -3.21
N ILE A 122 1.10 -1.26 -4.02
CA ILE A 122 0.23 -0.18 -3.53
C ILE A 122 -0.79 -0.73 -2.53
N ASN A 123 -1.39 -1.88 -2.82
CA ASN A 123 -2.35 -2.52 -1.91
C ASN A 123 -1.73 -2.87 -0.57
N GLN A 124 -0.50 -3.39 -0.57
CA GLN A 124 0.24 -3.68 0.66
C GLN A 124 0.53 -2.41 1.45
N LYS A 125 0.91 -1.32 0.78
CA LYS A 125 1.14 -0.02 1.43
C LYS A 125 -0.14 0.52 2.06
N ALA A 126 -1.28 0.34 1.40
CA ALA A 126 -2.57 0.76 1.94
C ALA A 126 -2.92 0.00 3.22
N GLN A 127 -2.70 -1.30 3.24
CA GLN A 127 -2.94 -2.12 4.43
C GLN A 127 -2.01 -1.75 5.57
N THR A 128 -0.74 -1.48 5.28
CA THR A 128 0.24 -1.06 6.29
C THR A 128 -0.13 0.29 6.88
N LEU A 129 -0.56 1.24 6.05
CA LEU A 129 -1.00 2.55 6.53
C LEU A 129 -2.29 2.43 7.35
N ASP A 130 -3.22 1.58 6.92
CA ASP A 130 -4.46 1.35 7.66
C ASP A 130 -4.18 0.83 9.07
N HIS A 131 -3.24 -0.09 9.22
CA HIS A 131 -2.82 -0.59 10.54
C HIS A 131 -2.19 0.51 11.38
N ALA A 132 -1.31 1.33 10.80
CA ALA A 132 -0.72 2.46 11.51
C ALA A 132 -1.79 3.46 11.97
N MET A 133 -2.77 3.73 11.12
CA MET A 133 -3.90 4.61 11.45
C MET A 133 -4.81 4.02 12.53
N GLU A 134 -5.00 2.70 12.54
CA GLU A 134 -5.73 2.02 13.63
C GLU A 134 -5.07 2.29 14.98
N LEU A 135 -3.75 2.12 15.06
CA LEU A 135 -2.99 2.36 16.28
C LEU A 135 -3.07 3.84 16.69
N LEU A 136 -3.01 4.75 15.72
CA LEU A 136 -3.12 6.18 15.98
C LEU A 136 -4.50 6.53 16.57
N ARG A 137 -5.57 6.03 15.93
CA ARG A 137 -6.93 6.25 16.42
C ARG A 137 -7.14 5.67 17.81
N ASN A 138 -6.59 4.49 18.07
CA ASN A 138 -6.67 3.85 19.38
C ASN A 138 -5.93 4.68 20.44
N SER A 139 -4.81 5.30 20.09
CA SER A 139 -4.01 6.09 21.04
C SER A 139 -4.75 7.32 21.57
N VAL A 140 -5.64 7.91 20.79
CA VAL A 140 -6.43 9.08 21.16
C VAL A 140 -7.85 8.76 21.60
N ALA A 141 -8.26 7.50 21.52
CA ALA A 141 -9.65 7.09 21.79
C ALA A 141 -10.06 7.37 23.25
N ASP A 142 -9.11 7.31 24.19
CA ASP A 142 -9.34 7.57 25.61
C ASP A 142 -9.02 9.02 26.03
N ASN A 143 -8.89 9.94 25.08
CA ASN A 143 -8.47 11.31 25.37
C ASN A 143 -9.38 11.97 26.43
N GLN A 144 -10.69 11.84 26.32
CA GLN A 144 -11.63 12.42 27.27
C GLN A 144 -11.44 11.83 28.67
N THR A 145 -11.23 10.54 28.78
CA THR A 145 -10.96 9.87 30.05
C THR A 145 -9.65 10.35 30.65
N THR A 146 -8.61 10.49 29.84
CA THR A 146 -7.31 10.98 30.30
C THR A 146 -7.39 12.42 30.82
N LEU A 147 -8.07 13.32 30.09
CA LEU A 147 -8.25 14.73 30.50
C LEU A 147 -9.03 14.84 31.81
N ALA A 148 -9.93 13.92 32.09
CA ALA A 148 -10.71 13.91 33.32
C ALA A 148 -9.98 13.21 34.50
N SER A 149 -8.85 12.58 34.24
CA SER A 149 -8.08 11.86 35.28
C SER A 149 -7.34 12.77 36.19
N GLU A 150 -7.09 12.34 37.45
CA GLU A 150 -6.21 13.02 38.39
C GLU A 150 -4.78 13.05 37.86
N ASP A 151 -4.35 12.00 37.17
CA ASP A 151 -3.02 11.91 36.57
C ASP A 151 -2.74 13.07 35.61
N TYR A 152 -3.73 13.48 34.85
CA TYR A 152 -3.65 14.67 33.99
C TYR A 152 -3.86 15.94 34.77
N HIS A 153 -4.91 16.01 35.58
CA HIS A 153 -5.32 17.23 36.30
C HIS A 153 -4.23 17.77 37.20
N ASP A 154 -3.55 16.87 37.94
CA ASP A 154 -2.51 17.23 38.88
C ASP A 154 -1.08 17.16 38.31
N ALA A 155 -0.98 16.89 36.99
CA ALA A 155 0.31 16.86 36.29
C ALA A 155 0.91 18.28 36.21
N THR A 156 2.23 18.36 36.04
CA THR A 156 2.89 19.62 35.71
C THR A 156 2.35 20.19 34.40
N ALA A 157 2.35 21.52 34.30
CA ALA A 157 1.87 22.21 33.10
C ALA A 157 2.60 21.73 31.83
N GLN A 158 3.92 21.51 31.95
CA GLN A 158 4.71 21.04 30.81
C GLN A 158 4.21 19.65 30.28
N ARG A 159 3.94 18.73 31.21
CA ARG A 159 3.49 17.39 30.86
C ARG A 159 2.07 17.38 30.32
N GLN A 160 1.19 18.22 30.83
CA GLN A 160 -0.14 18.45 30.27
C GLN A 160 -0.04 18.97 28.84
N ASN A 161 0.80 19.95 28.60
CA ASN A 161 1.01 20.55 27.29
C ASN A 161 1.58 19.55 26.30
N ASP A 162 2.57 18.77 26.73
CA ASP A 162 3.18 17.74 25.85
C ASP A 162 2.14 16.73 25.40
N TYR A 163 1.29 16.26 26.31
CA TYR A 163 0.21 15.34 25.99
C TYR A 163 -0.81 15.99 25.03
N ASN A 164 -1.26 17.21 25.33
CA ASN A 164 -2.22 17.92 24.50
C ASN A 164 -1.70 18.17 23.10
N GLN A 165 -0.43 18.54 22.95
CA GLN A 165 0.19 18.75 21.64
C GLN A 165 0.29 17.45 20.85
N ALA A 166 0.62 16.35 21.51
CA ALA A 166 0.69 15.04 20.88
C ALA A 166 -0.69 14.60 20.36
N VAL A 167 -1.74 14.79 21.15
CA VAL A 167 -3.12 14.48 20.76
C VAL A 167 -3.57 15.36 19.58
N THR A 168 -3.24 16.65 19.63
CA THR A 168 -3.55 17.57 18.53
C THR A 168 -2.88 17.15 17.24
N ALA A 169 -1.59 16.80 17.29
CA ALA A 169 -0.85 16.32 16.12
C ALA A 169 -1.46 15.03 15.56
N ALA A 170 -1.84 14.09 16.43
CA ALA A 170 -2.50 12.85 16.03
C ALA A 170 -3.84 13.12 15.35
N ASN A 171 -4.69 13.98 15.93
CA ASN A 171 -5.98 14.34 15.36
C ASN A 171 -5.85 15.09 14.03
N ASN A 172 -4.80 15.90 13.87
CA ASN A 172 -4.52 16.55 12.59
C ASN A 172 -4.26 15.53 11.49
N ILE A 173 -3.52 14.47 11.78
CA ILE A 173 -3.30 13.38 10.81
C ILE A 173 -4.62 12.66 10.50
N ILE A 174 -5.40 12.33 11.52
CA ILE A 174 -6.68 11.62 11.37
C ILE A 174 -7.64 12.42 10.50
N ASN A 175 -7.71 13.73 10.68
CA ASN A 175 -8.70 14.61 10.09
C ASN A 175 -8.22 15.31 8.80
N GLN A 176 -7.05 14.99 8.27
CA GLN A 176 -6.55 15.58 7.03
C GLN A 176 -7.52 15.36 5.88
N THR A 177 -7.83 16.44 5.17
CA THR A 177 -8.68 16.41 3.97
C THR A 177 -7.88 16.66 2.69
N THR A 178 -6.71 17.26 2.82
CA THR A 178 -5.77 17.54 1.74
C THR A 178 -4.36 17.17 2.18
N SER A 179 -3.47 16.89 1.23
CA SER A 179 -2.07 16.53 1.50
C SER A 179 -1.94 15.53 2.66
N PRO A 180 -2.58 14.34 2.53
CA PRO A 180 -2.61 13.38 3.63
C PRO A 180 -1.24 12.82 3.96
N THR A 181 -1.04 12.43 5.21
CA THR A 181 0.15 11.69 5.65
C THR A 181 0.07 10.27 5.11
N MET A 182 0.99 9.91 4.23
CA MET A 182 1.00 8.61 3.56
C MET A 182 2.07 7.66 4.09
N ASN A 183 3.07 8.18 4.82
CA ASN A 183 4.15 7.36 5.35
C ASN A 183 3.73 6.77 6.70
N PRO A 184 3.66 5.44 6.85
CA PRO A 184 3.32 4.79 8.12
C PRO A 184 4.27 5.18 9.26
N ASP A 185 5.53 5.49 8.97
CA ASP A 185 6.51 5.88 9.98
C ASP A 185 6.13 7.20 10.64
N ASP A 186 5.62 8.16 9.86
CA ASP A 186 5.14 9.44 10.38
C ASP A 186 3.92 9.25 11.29
N VAL A 187 3.00 8.37 10.87
CA VAL A 187 1.81 8.02 11.66
C VAL A 187 2.23 7.34 12.96
N ASN A 188 3.14 6.39 12.89
CA ASN A 188 3.63 5.65 14.07
C ASN A 188 4.38 6.55 15.05
N ARG A 189 5.11 7.54 14.56
CA ARG A 189 5.74 8.54 15.43
C ARG A 189 4.71 9.34 16.22
N ALA A 190 3.62 9.73 15.58
CA ALA A 190 2.53 10.43 16.25
C ALA A 190 1.88 9.55 17.33
N THR A 191 1.64 8.28 17.04
CA THR A 191 1.12 7.30 17.99
C THR A 191 2.05 7.15 19.20
N THR A 192 3.34 6.97 18.96
CA THR A 192 4.36 6.85 20.01
C THR A 192 4.38 8.11 20.88
N GLN A 193 4.27 9.28 20.28
CA GLN A 193 4.28 10.54 21.01
C GLN A 193 3.06 10.66 21.93
N VAL A 194 1.87 10.27 21.46
CA VAL A 194 0.68 10.25 22.32
C VAL A 194 0.89 9.29 23.50
N ASN A 195 1.34 8.08 23.22
CA ASN A 195 1.50 7.05 24.25
C ASN A 195 2.57 7.45 25.27
N ASN A 196 3.70 7.98 24.81
CA ASN A 196 4.80 8.40 25.70
C ASN A 196 4.40 9.59 26.58
N THR A 197 3.72 10.57 26.01
CA THR A 197 3.29 11.75 26.79
C THR A 197 2.18 11.40 27.77
N LYS A 198 1.33 10.43 27.45
CA LYS A 198 0.33 9.92 28.37
C LYS A 198 0.98 9.22 29.56
N VAL A 199 1.91 8.30 29.30
CA VAL A 199 2.65 7.58 30.35
C VAL A 199 3.45 8.56 31.22
N ALA A 200 3.96 9.64 30.64
CA ALA A 200 4.75 10.64 31.36
C ALA A 200 3.91 11.58 32.26
N LEU A 201 2.57 11.54 32.19
CA LEU A 201 1.74 12.33 33.10
C LEU A 201 2.06 11.95 34.57
N ASP A 202 2.26 12.95 35.41
CA ASP A 202 2.78 12.77 36.77
C ASP A 202 1.81 13.27 37.86
N GLY A 203 0.54 13.44 37.50
CA GLY A 203 -0.45 13.98 38.46
C GLY A 203 -0.67 13.08 39.66
N ASP A 204 -0.72 11.76 39.47
CA ASP A 204 -0.89 10.81 40.58
C ASP A 204 0.30 10.85 41.50
N GLU A 205 1.52 10.94 40.97
CA GLU A 205 2.75 11.06 41.76
C GLU A 205 2.80 12.39 42.53
N ASN A 206 2.41 13.50 41.88
CA ASN A 206 2.35 14.81 42.47
C ASN A 206 1.32 14.87 43.58
N LEU A 207 0.18 14.22 43.44
CA LEU A 207 -0.84 14.15 44.47
C LEU A 207 -0.35 13.40 45.71
N VAL A 208 0.30 12.24 45.50
CA VAL A 208 0.91 11.48 46.61
C VAL A 208 1.95 12.30 47.32
N ALA A 209 2.83 13.00 46.61
CA ALA A 209 3.85 13.87 47.21
C ALA A 209 3.23 15.01 48.01
N ALA A 210 2.16 15.65 47.51
CA ALA A 210 1.47 16.73 48.21
C ALA A 210 0.82 16.24 49.48
N LYS A 211 0.16 15.08 49.45
CA LYS A 211 -0.43 14.46 50.65
C LYS A 211 0.63 14.12 51.68
N GLN A 212 1.77 13.61 51.28
CA GLN A 212 2.87 13.28 52.18
C GLN A 212 3.45 14.54 52.84
N GLN A 213 3.64 15.61 52.11
CA GLN A 213 4.08 16.90 52.63
C GLN A 213 3.09 17.45 53.66
N ALA A 214 1.78 17.37 53.35
CA ALA A 214 0.74 17.81 54.28
C ALA A 214 0.77 16.99 55.58
N ASN A 215 0.94 15.65 55.46
CA ASN A 215 1.06 14.79 56.64
C ASN A 215 2.30 15.12 57.44
N ASN A 216 3.43 15.38 56.82
CA ASN A 216 4.66 15.74 57.49
C ASN A 216 4.49 17.08 58.25
N ARG A 217 3.85 18.08 57.65
CA ARG A 217 3.53 19.36 58.32
C ARG A 217 2.62 19.16 59.49
N LEU A 218 1.61 18.33 59.35
CA LEU A 218 0.68 18.01 60.44
C LEU A 218 1.41 17.34 61.62
N CYS A 219 2.26 16.35 61.33
CA CYS A 219 3.07 15.68 62.33
C CYS A 219 4.00 16.67 63.08
N LEU A 220 4.63 17.62 62.38
CA LEU A 220 5.47 18.64 62.97
C LEU A 220 4.67 19.55 63.91
N LEU A 221 3.44 19.90 63.55
CA LEU A 221 2.57 20.71 64.39
C LEU A 221 2.19 19.99 65.67
N TYR A 222 1.92 18.70 65.62
CA TYR A 222 1.52 17.88 66.75
C TYR A 222 2.69 17.46 67.62
N THR A 223 3.93 17.47 67.16
CA THR A 223 5.12 17.07 67.87
C THR A 223 5.93 18.24 68.38
N SER A 224 5.57 19.49 68.08
CA SER A 224 6.22 20.68 68.61
C SER A 224 6.01 20.77 70.11
N PRO A 225 7.06 20.86 70.91
CA PRO A 225 6.90 21.01 72.37
C PRO A 225 6.21 22.33 72.70
N SER A 226 5.22 22.24 73.59
CA SER A 226 4.61 23.43 74.12
C SER A 226 5.62 24.19 74.99
N PRO A 227 5.73 25.49 74.84
CA PRO A 227 6.63 26.27 75.71
C PRO A 227 6.18 26.26 77.18
#